data_2b38e6c6922ebf01bd67d877016f2f1b
#
_entry.id   2b38e6c6922ebf01bd67d877016f2f1b
#
_cell.length_a   1.000
_cell.length_b   1.000
_cell.length_c   1.000
_cell.angle_alpha   90.00
_cell.angle_beta   90.00
_cell.angle_gamma   90.00
#
_symmetry.space_group_name_H-M   'P 1'
#
loop_
_entity.id
_entity.type
_entity.pdbx_description
1 polymer ?
#
loop_
_entity_poly.entity_id
_entity_poly.type
_entity_poly.pdbx_seq_one_letter_code
_entity_poly.pdbx_strand_id
1 'polypeptide(L)'
;MNKITVIGSGNVGSTIAYTLTTMGIASEIVMIDINEEKSLGEALDIRQGVCFCSPTDVYAGSYADAKDSDIVVITSGMARKPGQSRLDLAQANVDIIKSIADKIVPVAPNATYVIVSNPVDVLTYVFLKHTGLPQERVIGSGTVLDTARLRARISEYYSVNQKNVHAYVLGEHGDSSFVPWSLANISNVPVEKFREAIQTKEAYPEFVLSEVEEYMRKSGARIIQRKGATFYAVSISVCHICKCLLSGIDTTLTVSTMLNGEYGIDDVCLSLLNVVGAKGAHAKIMLPLNEEEMKALHNSAKVLKDLIAGLNI
;
A
#
# COMPACT_ATOMS: atom_id res chain seq x y z
N MET A 1 5.96 21.95 -9.79
CA MET A 1 5.64 20.81 -10.70
C MET A 1 5.93 19.56 -9.89
N ASN A 2 5.03 18.58 -9.90
CA ASN A 2 5.21 17.34 -9.13
C ASN A 2 5.68 16.24 -10.08
N LYS A 3 6.82 15.61 -9.77
CA LYS A 3 7.41 14.53 -10.54
C LYS A 3 7.31 13.21 -9.79
N ILE A 4 6.77 12.18 -10.44
CA ILE A 4 6.67 10.83 -9.87
C ILE A 4 7.37 9.84 -10.79
N THR A 5 8.30 9.08 -10.24
CA THR A 5 8.93 7.95 -10.94
C THR A 5 8.27 6.64 -10.53
N VAL A 6 7.89 5.82 -11.50
CA VAL A 6 7.33 4.47 -11.28
C VAL A 6 8.33 3.45 -11.79
N ILE A 7 8.86 2.62 -10.89
CA ILE A 7 9.81 1.55 -11.21
C ILE A 7 9.06 0.21 -11.26
N GLY A 8 9.04 -0.37 -12.44
CA GLY A 8 8.26 -1.55 -12.81
C GLY A 8 7.05 -1.18 -13.67
N SER A 9 7.08 -1.48 -14.97
CA SER A 9 6.00 -1.24 -15.95
C SER A 9 5.14 -2.50 -16.17
N GLY A 10 4.96 -3.30 -15.10
CA GLY A 10 4.01 -4.40 -15.08
C GLY A 10 2.57 -3.89 -14.93
N ASN A 11 1.59 -4.82 -14.79
CA ASN A 11 0.17 -4.47 -14.68
C ASN A 11 -0.10 -3.43 -13.56
N VAL A 12 0.60 -3.50 -12.43
CA VAL A 12 0.41 -2.55 -11.33
C VAL A 12 1.03 -1.20 -11.68
N GLY A 13 2.29 -1.17 -12.13
CA GLY A 13 3.00 0.08 -12.39
C GLY A 13 2.41 0.86 -13.56
N SER A 14 2.05 0.21 -14.67
CA SER A 14 1.37 0.88 -15.78
C SER A 14 -0.01 1.41 -15.38
N THR A 15 -0.77 0.65 -14.56
CA THR A 15 -2.05 1.14 -14.04
C THR A 15 -1.86 2.30 -13.06
N ILE A 16 -0.77 2.33 -12.26
CA ILE A 16 -0.45 3.48 -11.42
C ILE A 16 -0.17 4.70 -12.29
N ALA A 17 0.71 4.59 -13.30
CA ALA A 17 1.02 5.70 -14.20
C ALA A 17 -0.22 6.23 -14.90
N TYR A 18 -1.07 5.34 -15.43
CA TYR A 18 -2.37 5.70 -16.01
C TYR A 18 -3.29 6.40 -15.00
N THR A 19 -3.38 5.90 -13.78
CA THR A 19 -4.23 6.47 -12.73
C THR A 19 -3.72 7.85 -12.27
N LEU A 20 -2.40 8.01 -12.10
CA LEU A 20 -1.78 9.31 -11.79
C LEU A 20 -2.10 10.34 -12.86
N THR A 21 -2.03 9.94 -14.14
CA THR A 21 -2.36 10.78 -15.31
C THR A 21 -3.82 11.18 -15.29
N THR A 22 -4.74 10.22 -15.20
CA THR A 22 -6.18 10.48 -15.26
C THR A 22 -6.70 11.28 -14.07
N MET A 23 -6.09 11.13 -12.90
CA MET A 23 -6.41 11.90 -11.70
C MET A 23 -5.69 13.26 -11.62
N GLY A 24 -4.76 13.54 -12.54
CA GLY A 24 -4.00 14.80 -12.57
C GLY A 24 -3.15 15.02 -11.32
N ILE A 25 -2.53 13.94 -10.77
CA ILE A 25 -1.77 14.00 -9.52
C ILE A 25 -0.36 14.51 -9.73
N ALA A 26 0.26 14.17 -10.86
CA ALA A 26 1.62 14.59 -11.22
C ALA A 26 1.64 15.30 -12.55
N SER A 27 2.55 16.26 -12.72
CA SER A 27 2.82 16.95 -13.99
C SER A 27 3.89 16.23 -14.82
N GLU A 28 4.67 15.34 -14.21
CA GLU A 28 5.70 14.53 -14.86
C GLU A 28 5.71 13.13 -14.28
N ILE A 29 5.66 12.11 -15.14
CA ILE A 29 5.67 10.69 -14.77
C ILE A 29 6.75 9.98 -15.59
N VAL A 30 7.75 9.44 -14.89
CA VAL A 30 8.81 8.63 -15.49
C VAL A 30 8.53 7.17 -15.23
N MET A 31 8.50 6.35 -16.27
CA MET A 31 8.31 4.91 -16.17
C MET A 31 9.63 4.20 -16.45
N ILE A 32 10.08 3.36 -15.52
CA ILE A 32 11.35 2.62 -15.61
C ILE A 32 11.06 1.12 -15.47
N ASP A 33 11.58 0.32 -16.40
CA ASP A 33 11.52 -1.15 -16.33
C ASP A 33 12.80 -1.75 -16.92
N ILE A 34 13.17 -2.96 -16.52
CA ILE A 34 14.24 -3.74 -17.16
C ILE A 34 13.90 -4.10 -18.59
N ASN A 35 12.61 -4.22 -18.91
CA ASN A 35 12.09 -4.34 -20.26
C ASN A 35 11.73 -2.95 -20.79
N GLU A 36 12.74 -2.27 -21.35
CA GLU A 36 12.62 -0.89 -21.84
C GLU A 36 11.56 -0.76 -22.93
N GLU A 37 11.47 -1.72 -23.85
CA GLU A 37 10.48 -1.74 -24.94
C GLU A 37 9.04 -1.79 -24.39
N LYS A 38 8.81 -2.61 -23.36
CA LYS A 38 7.53 -2.66 -22.69
C LYS A 38 7.21 -1.33 -22.01
N SER A 39 8.17 -0.77 -21.28
CA SER A 39 7.99 0.51 -20.61
C SER A 39 7.67 1.63 -21.60
N LEU A 40 8.36 1.64 -22.75
CA LEU A 40 8.11 2.58 -23.82
C LEU A 40 6.69 2.42 -24.39
N GLY A 41 6.24 1.19 -24.64
CA GLY A 41 4.88 0.92 -25.12
C GLY A 41 3.81 1.40 -24.17
N GLU A 42 3.93 1.10 -22.85
CA GLU A 42 2.99 1.55 -21.82
C GLU A 42 2.96 3.10 -21.72
N ALA A 43 4.13 3.75 -21.71
CA ALA A 43 4.23 5.19 -21.66
C ALA A 43 3.64 5.88 -22.90
N LEU A 44 3.85 5.32 -24.07
CA LEU A 44 3.29 5.84 -25.33
C LEU A 44 1.76 5.77 -25.34
N ASP A 45 1.19 4.64 -24.91
CA ASP A 45 -0.26 4.44 -24.86
C ASP A 45 -0.92 5.44 -23.88
N ILE A 46 -0.37 5.56 -22.68
CA ILE A 46 -0.84 6.54 -21.68
C ILE A 46 -0.74 7.96 -22.22
N ARG A 47 0.43 8.33 -22.80
CA ARG A 47 0.70 9.68 -23.31
C ARG A 47 -0.27 10.11 -24.42
N GLN A 48 -0.71 9.18 -25.27
CA GLN A 48 -1.68 9.46 -26.33
C GLN A 48 -3.04 9.89 -25.77
N GLY A 49 -3.37 9.49 -24.53
CA GLY A 49 -4.60 9.88 -23.83
C GLY A 49 -4.51 11.21 -23.06
N VAL A 50 -3.31 11.79 -22.88
CA VAL A 50 -3.10 13.00 -22.04
C VAL A 50 -3.90 14.21 -22.51
N CYS A 51 -4.18 14.33 -23.82
CA CYS A 51 -4.98 15.44 -24.35
C CYS A 51 -6.40 15.52 -23.76
N PHE A 52 -6.90 14.45 -23.14
CA PHE A 52 -8.19 14.38 -22.45
C PHE A 52 -8.09 14.52 -20.93
N CYS A 53 -6.87 14.68 -20.40
CA CYS A 53 -6.57 14.74 -18.97
C CYS A 53 -5.94 16.10 -18.59
N SER A 54 -5.53 16.23 -17.33
CA SER A 54 -4.65 17.33 -16.92
C SER A 54 -3.31 17.24 -17.65
N PRO A 55 -2.68 18.38 -18.01
CA PRO A 55 -1.36 18.36 -18.67
C PRO A 55 -0.34 17.58 -17.84
N THR A 56 0.15 16.49 -18.41
CA THR A 56 1.13 15.59 -17.76
C THR A 56 2.11 15.09 -18.81
N ASP A 57 3.40 15.19 -18.54
CA ASP A 57 4.42 14.54 -19.35
C ASP A 57 4.64 13.11 -18.88
N VAL A 58 4.41 12.12 -19.75
CA VAL A 58 4.54 10.69 -19.44
C VAL A 58 5.50 10.06 -20.42
N TYR A 59 6.59 9.48 -19.91
CA TYR A 59 7.60 8.86 -20.76
C TYR A 59 8.32 7.69 -20.07
N ALA A 60 8.84 6.79 -20.88
CA ALA A 60 9.78 5.78 -20.44
C ALA A 60 11.18 6.40 -20.32
N GLY A 61 11.85 6.14 -19.22
CA GLY A 61 13.17 6.68 -18.94
C GLY A 61 14.10 5.67 -18.27
N SER A 62 15.31 6.12 -18.01
CA SER A 62 16.33 5.45 -17.22
C SER A 62 16.33 5.92 -15.77
N TYR A 63 17.17 5.34 -14.92
CA TYR A 63 17.35 5.83 -13.55
C TYR A 63 17.81 7.30 -13.51
N ALA A 64 18.60 7.76 -14.50
CA ALA A 64 19.05 9.15 -14.57
C ALA A 64 17.87 10.13 -14.71
N ASP A 65 16.82 9.72 -15.39
CA ASP A 65 15.62 10.53 -15.59
C ASP A 65 14.75 10.66 -14.32
N ALA A 66 14.99 9.83 -13.30
CA ALA A 66 14.34 9.94 -12.00
C ALA A 66 14.85 11.10 -11.13
N LYS A 67 15.88 11.83 -11.59
CA LYS A 67 16.40 12.98 -10.88
C LYS A 67 15.28 13.98 -10.57
N ASP A 68 15.35 14.55 -9.34
CA ASP A 68 14.39 15.53 -8.83
C ASP A 68 12.94 15.02 -8.71
N SER A 69 12.75 13.68 -8.63
CA SER A 69 11.45 13.10 -8.30
C SER A 69 11.04 13.45 -6.87
N ASP A 70 9.79 13.89 -6.71
CA ASP A 70 9.17 14.08 -5.38
C ASP A 70 8.83 12.71 -4.76
N ILE A 71 8.37 11.77 -5.59
CA ILE A 71 7.99 10.42 -5.16
C ILE A 71 8.57 9.39 -6.13
N VAL A 72 9.08 8.30 -5.57
CA VAL A 72 9.46 7.09 -6.30
C VAL A 72 8.59 5.93 -5.86
N VAL A 73 7.81 5.37 -6.77
CA VAL A 73 6.94 4.21 -6.53
C VAL A 73 7.61 2.95 -7.06
N ILE A 74 7.84 1.95 -6.21
CA ILE A 74 8.51 0.71 -6.59
C ILE A 74 7.51 -0.43 -6.63
N THR A 75 7.22 -0.92 -7.85
CA THR A 75 6.30 -2.03 -8.10
C THR A 75 7.01 -3.26 -8.68
N SER A 76 8.33 -3.15 -8.91
CA SER A 76 9.15 -4.23 -9.45
C SER A 76 9.29 -5.39 -8.48
N GLY A 77 9.06 -6.59 -8.95
CA GLY A 77 9.18 -7.80 -8.17
C GLY A 77 8.71 -9.01 -8.96
N MET A 78 9.12 -10.18 -8.49
CA MET A 78 8.70 -11.46 -9.08
C MET A 78 7.36 -11.91 -8.47
N ALA A 79 6.46 -12.39 -9.32
CA ALA A 79 5.28 -13.11 -8.87
C ALA A 79 5.63 -14.54 -8.47
N ARG A 80 4.90 -15.12 -7.50
CA ARG A 80 5.12 -16.47 -7.00
C ARG A 80 4.92 -17.50 -8.14
N LYS A 81 5.91 -18.35 -8.34
CA LYS A 81 5.83 -19.48 -9.27
C LYS A 81 5.28 -20.72 -8.56
N PRO A 82 4.62 -21.63 -9.30
CA PRO A 82 4.24 -22.95 -8.74
C PRO A 82 5.46 -23.67 -8.13
N GLY A 83 5.31 -24.20 -6.91
CA GLY A 83 6.38 -24.90 -6.21
C GLY A 83 7.42 -24.03 -5.49
N GLN A 84 7.40 -22.72 -5.66
CA GLN A 84 8.31 -21.80 -4.98
C GLN A 84 7.85 -21.57 -3.54
N SER A 85 8.79 -21.67 -2.58
CA SER A 85 8.49 -21.34 -1.16
C SER A 85 8.23 -19.84 -0.98
N ARG A 86 7.58 -19.44 0.12
CA ARG A 86 7.44 -18.02 0.50
C ARG A 86 8.79 -17.35 0.74
N LEU A 87 9.72 -18.09 1.33
CA LEU A 87 11.07 -17.59 1.67
C LEU A 87 11.89 -17.33 0.40
N ASP A 88 11.89 -18.28 -0.57
CA ASP A 88 12.64 -18.12 -1.82
C ASP A 88 12.13 -16.92 -2.64
N LEU A 89 10.80 -16.73 -2.66
CA LEU A 89 10.22 -15.57 -3.33
C LEU A 89 10.60 -14.26 -2.63
N ALA A 90 10.56 -14.25 -1.29
CA ALA A 90 10.94 -13.09 -0.50
C ALA A 90 12.42 -12.73 -0.74
N GLN A 91 13.33 -13.72 -0.74
CA GLN A 91 14.76 -13.49 -1.02
C GLN A 91 14.98 -12.91 -2.41
N ALA A 92 14.35 -13.47 -3.44
CA ALA A 92 14.49 -12.94 -4.80
C ALA A 92 14.02 -11.48 -4.90
N ASN A 93 12.95 -11.12 -4.20
CA ASN A 93 12.45 -9.75 -4.19
C ASN A 93 13.32 -8.82 -3.31
N VAL A 94 13.95 -9.33 -2.25
CA VAL A 94 14.97 -8.62 -1.46
C VAL A 94 16.16 -8.25 -2.35
N ASP A 95 16.65 -9.16 -3.15
CA ASP A 95 17.78 -8.90 -4.06
C ASP A 95 17.42 -7.84 -5.13
N ILE A 96 16.20 -7.91 -5.65
CA ILE A 96 15.68 -6.93 -6.60
C ILE A 96 15.57 -5.54 -5.95
N ILE A 97 14.99 -5.43 -4.75
CA ILE A 97 14.78 -4.14 -4.09
C ILE A 97 16.11 -3.47 -3.72
N LYS A 98 17.12 -4.25 -3.29
CA LYS A 98 18.47 -3.74 -3.04
C LYS A 98 19.13 -3.21 -4.32
N SER A 99 19.05 -3.97 -5.42
CA SER A 99 19.59 -3.54 -6.72
C SER A 99 18.93 -2.25 -7.24
N ILE A 100 17.62 -2.08 -6.97
CA ILE A 100 16.91 -0.84 -7.30
C ILE A 100 17.40 0.29 -6.39
N ALA A 101 17.50 0.06 -5.08
CA ALA A 101 17.97 1.04 -4.11
C ALA A 101 19.32 1.63 -4.47
N ASP A 102 20.28 0.77 -4.82
CA ASP A 102 21.65 1.17 -5.23
C ASP A 102 21.67 2.12 -6.44
N LYS A 103 20.69 1.99 -7.34
CA LYS A 103 20.59 2.80 -8.56
C LYS A 103 19.77 4.07 -8.37
N ILE A 104 18.66 3.99 -7.61
CA ILE A 104 17.72 5.10 -7.54
C ILE A 104 18.04 6.12 -6.45
N VAL A 105 18.53 5.67 -5.28
CA VAL A 105 18.77 6.59 -4.15
C VAL A 105 19.86 7.63 -4.45
N PRO A 106 20.99 7.31 -5.14
CA PRO A 106 21.95 8.34 -5.53
C PRO A 106 21.40 9.40 -6.49
N VAL A 107 20.37 9.06 -7.26
CA VAL A 107 19.76 9.96 -8.27
C VAL A 107 18.62 10.79 -7.68
N ALA A 108 17.80 10.20 -6.82
CA ALA A 108 16.64 10.84 -6.19
C ALA A 108 16.72 10.82 -4.65
N PRO A 109 17.79 11.35 -4.02
CA PRO A 109 18.05 11.19 -2.58
C PRO A 109 17.03 11.90 -1.70
N ASN A 110 16.27 12.83 -2.25
CA ASN A 110 15.26 13.61 -1.52
C ASN A 110 13.82 13.12 -1.73
N ALA A 111 13.62 12.13 -2.60
CA ALA A 111 12.30 11.59 -2.88
C ALA A 111 11.70 10.86 -1.66
N THR A 112 10.37 10.79 -1.61
CA THR A 112 9.67 9.83 -0.76
C THR A 112 9.47 8.53 -1.55
N TYR A 113 9.86 7.41 -0.97
CA TYR A 113 9.79 6.09 -1.58
C TYR A 113 8.55 5.35 -1.14
N VAL A 114 7.72 4.92 -2.09
CA VAL A 114 6.52 4.12 -1.84
C VAL A 114 6.74 2.71 -2.36
N ILE A 115 6.89 1.77 -1.44
CA ILE A 115 7.11 0.35 -1.76
C ILE A 115 5.75 -0.33 -1.93
N VAL A 116 5.56 -1.00 -3.06
CA VAL A 116 4.31 -1.70 -3.43
C VAL A 116 4.54 -3.19 -3.67
N SER A 117 5.77 -3.56 -4.02
CA SER A 117 6.17 -4.96 -4.26
C SER A 117 6.02 -5.81 -3.02
N ASN A 118 5.62 -7.08 -3.21
CA ASN A 118 5.41 -8.03 -2.11
C ASN A 118 6.64 -8.95 -1.87
N PRO A 119 6.88 -9.33 -0.61
CA PRO A 119 6.13 -8.98 0.62
C PRO A 119 6.43 -7.54 1.10
N VAL A 120 5.42 -6.67 1.04
CA VAL A 120 5.61 -5.21 1.14
C VAL A 120 6.27 -4.77 2.45
N ASP A 121 5.87 -5.34 3.58
CA ASP A 121 6.40 -4.96 4.90
C ASP A 121 7.90 -5.31 5.00
N VAL A 122 8.27 -6.50 4.54
CA VAL A 122 9.68 -6.96 4.49
C VAL A 122 10.50 -6.10 3.54
N LEU A 123 9.98 -5.82 2.34
CA LEU A 123 10.71 -5.01 1.35
C LEU A 123 10.85 -3.56 1.79
N THR A 124 9.86 -3.00 2.50
CA THR A 124 9.97 -1.68 3.13
C THR A 124 11.07 -1.66 4.20
N TYR A 125 11.11 -2.68 5.06
CA TYR A 125 12.16 -2.85 6.06
C TYR A 125 13.55 -2.94 5.41
N VAL A 126 13.71 -3.82 4.43
CA VAL A 126 14.98 -4.03 3.72
C VAL A 126 15.44 -2.76 3.02
N PHE A 127 14.54 -2.08 2.29
CA PHE A 127 14.86 -0.85 1.60
C PHE A 127 15.35 0.23 2.58
N LEU A 128 14.65 0.40 3.69
CA LEU A 128 15.04 1.36 4.72
C LEU A 128 16.40 1.03 5.34
N LYS A 129 16.62 -0.23 5.74
CA LYS A 129 17.89 -0.67 6.36
C LYS A 129 19.07 -0.57 5.38
N HIS A 130 18.86 -0.93 4.13
CA HIS A 130 19.90 -0.91 3.10
C HIS A 130 20.31 0.52 2.71
N THR A 131 19.34 1.44 2.67
CA THR A 131 19.60 2.81 2.19
C THR A 131 19.97 3.80 3.29
N GLY A 132 19.56 3.55 4.54
CA GLY A 132 19.72 4.47 5.66
C GLY A 132 18.98 5.81 5.51
N LEU A 133 17.98 5.87 4.63
CA LEU A 133 17.15 7.06 4.45
C LEU A 133 16.33 7.39 5.72
N PRO A 134 15.87 8.64 5.88
CA PRO A 134 14.92 8.98 6.94
C PRO A 134 13.66 8.12 6.87
N GLN A 135 13.23 7.58 8.02
CA GLN A 135 12.13 6.61 8.10
C GLN A 135 10.81 7.15 7.54
N GLU A 136 10.53 8.42 7.75
CA GLU A 136 9.34 9.10 7.25
C GLU A 136 9.26 9.13 5.73
N ARG A 137 10.38 8.95 5.02
CA ARG A 137 10.45 8.95 3.55
C ARG A 137 10.42 7.55 2.91
N VAL A 138 10.36 6.49 3.70
CA VAL A 138 10.25 5.11 3.20
C VAL A 138 8.96 4.49 3.70
N ILE A 139 8.00 4.31 2.81
CA ILE A 139 6.62 3.96 3.12
C ILE A 139 6.23 2.73 2.30
N GLY A 140 5.77 1.68 2.95
CA GLY A 140 5.09 0.58 2.26
C GLY A 140 3.61 0.89 2.06
N SER A 141 3.03 0.48 0.94
CA SER A 141 1.59 0.63 0.70
C SER A 141 0.73 -0.05 1.77
N GLY A 142 1.29 -1.00 2.48
CA GLY A 142 0.73 -1.61 3.68
C GLY A 142 -0.69 -2.12 3.51
N THR A 143 -1.51 -1.90 4.50
CA THR A 143 -2.90 -2.35 4.54
C THR A 143 -3.90 -1.26 4.08
N VAL A 144 -3.47 -0.24 3.35
CA VAL A 144 -4.38 0.79 2.79
C VAL A 144 -5.44 0.16 1.90
N LEU A 145 -5.05 -0.77 1.02
CA LEU A 145 -5.99 -1.49 0.16
C LEU A 145 -6.88 -2.43 0.97
N ASP A 146 -6.35 -3.13 1.98
CA ASP A 146 -7.12 -4.06 2.81
C ASP A 146 -8.17 -3.30 3.63
N THR A 147 -7.82 -2.12 4.13
CA THR A 147 -8.73 -1.18 4.78
C THR A 147 -9.85 -0.74 3.82
N ALA A 148 -9.53 -0.45 2.56
CA ALA A 148 -10.53 -0.12 1.56
C ALA A 148 -11.48 -1.30 1.27
N ARG A 149 -10.96 -2.53 1.18
CA ARG A 149 -11.75 -3.76 1.01
C ARG A 149 -12.69 -4.01 2.19
N LEU A 150 -12.18 -3.80 3.41
CA LEU A 150 -12.96 -3.89 4.64
C LEU A 150 -14.13 -2.91 4.63
N ARG A 151 -13.83 -1.62 4.37
CA ARG A 151 -14.86 -0.57 4.30
C ARG A 151 -15.89 -0.83 3.21
N ALA A 152 -15.46 -1.30 2.04
CA ALA A 152 -16.36 -1.71 0.97
C ALA A 152 -17.30 -2.82 1.42
N ARG A 153 -16.77 -3.85 2.10
CA ARG A 153 -17.58 -4.98 2.57
C ARG A 153 -18.60 -4.58 3.64
N ILE A 154 -18.21 -3.75 4.61
CA ILE A 154 -19.13 -3.20 5.61
C ILE A 154 -20.20 -2.34 4.94
N SER A 155 -19.80 -1.51 3.98
CA SER A 155 -20.70 -0.66 3.18
C SER A 155 -21.77 -1.47 2.44
N GLU A 156 -21.38 -2.60 1.83
CA GLU A 156 -22.30 -3.51 1.14
C GLU A 156 -23.36 -4.10 2.08
N TYR A 157 -22.98 -4.47 3.32
CA TYR A 157 -23.92 -5.03 4.31
C TYR A 157 -25.03 -4.07 4.68
N TYR A 158 -24.70 -2.80 4.85
CA TYR A 158 -25.63 -1.80 5.38
C TYR A 158 -26.11 -0.81 4.33
N SER A 159 -25.76 -1.00 3.05
CA SER A 159 -26.11 -0.07 1.95
C SER A 159 -25.78 1.39 2.25
N VAL A 160 -24.65 1.63 2.95
CA VAL A 160 -24.18 2.96 3.32
C VAL A 160 -22.96 3.35 2.48
N ASN A 161 -22.68 4.64 2.32
CA ASN A 161 -21.48 5.08 1.62
C ASN A 161 -20.22 4.67 2.39
N GLN A 162 -19.22 4.13 1.69
CA GLN A 162 -17.93 3.72 2.26
C GLN A 162 -17.23 4.84 3.04
N LYS A 163 -17.45 6.10 2.70
CA LYS A 163 -16.90 7.27 3.39
C LYS A 163 -17.41 7.42 4.83
N ASN A 164 -18.56 6.82 5.14
CA ASN A 164 -19.13 6.83 6.49
C ASN A 164 -18.63 5.69 7.37
N VAL A 165 -17.87 4.75 6.78
CA VAL A 165 -17.30 3.60 7.50
C VAL A 165 -15.89 3.96 7.97
N HIS A 166 -15.70 3.95 9.27
CA HIS A 166 -14.41 4.16 9.94
C HIS A 166 -13.94 2.82 10.52
N ALA A 167 -13.20 2.08 9.75
CA ALA A 167 -12.60 0.80 10.10
C ALA A 167 -11.22 0.68 9.46
N TYR A 168 -10.32 -0.05 10.07
CA TYR A 168 -8.92 -0.18 9.66
C TYR A 168 -8.51 -1.64 9.65
N VAL A 169 -7.53 -1.98 8.80
CA VAL A 169 -6.79 -3.23 8.87
C VAL A 169 -5.37 -2.87 9.28
N LEU A 170 -4.85 -3.53 10.29
CA LEU A 170 -3.52 -3.30 10.87
C LEU A 170 -2.66 -4.56 10.79
N GLY A 171 -1.35 -4.38 11.04
CA GLY A 171 -0.38 -5.46 11.05
C GLY A 171 0.27 -5.71 9.70
N GLU A 172 0.60 -6.96 9.40
CA GLU A 172 1.16 -7.42 8.12
C GLU A 172 0.17 -7.22 6.98
N HIS A 173 0.64 -6.81 5.80
CA HIS A 173 -0.13 -7.00 4.58
C HIS A 173 -0.11 -8.47 4.17
N GLY A 174 -0.90 -9.31 4.85
CA GLY A 174 -0.90 -10.76 4.68
C GLY A 174 -1.89 -11.47 5.60
N ASP A 175 -1.61 -12.75 5.85
CA ASP A 175 -2.52 -13.64 6.58
C ASP A 175 -2.67 -13.27 8.08
N SER A 176 -1.67 -12.61 8.67
CA SER A 176 -1.68 -12.17 10.08
C SER A 176 -2.23 -10.75 10.28
N SER A 177 -2.77 -10.12 9.23
CA SER A 177 -3.51 -8.85 9.37
C SER A 177 -4.74 -9.03 10.27
N PHE A 178 -5.14 -7.97 10.96
CA PHE A 178 -6.31 -8.00 11.81
C PHE A 178 -7.10 -6.69 11.74
N VAL A 179 -8.36 -6.76 12.16
CA VAL A 179 -9.25 -5.61 12.25
C VAL A 179 -9.45 -5.25 13.72
N PRO A 180 -9.11 -4.03 14.17
CA PRO A 180 -9.46 -3.57 15.52
C PRO A 180 -10.97 -3.25 15.57
N TRP A 181 -11.79 -4.27 15.75
CA TRP A 181 -13.24 -4.17 15.74
C TRP A 181 -13.79 -3.28 16.84
N SER A 182 -13.09 -3.22 17.98
CA SER A 182 -13.44 -2.32 19.08
C SER A 182 -13.52 -0.85 18.67
N LEU A 183 -12.83 -0.48 17.58
CA LEU A 183 -12.75 0.87 17.05
C LEU A 183 -13.55 1.08 15.74
N ALA A 184 -14.06 -0.01 15.16
CA ALA A 184 -14.81 0.05 13.92
C ALA A 184 -16.21 0.65 14.11
N ASN A 185 -16.53 1.66 13.32
CA ASN A 185 -17.82 2.35 13.42
C ASN A 185 -18.34 2.83 12.06
N ILE A 186 -19.66 3.08 12.02
CA ILE A 186 -20.34 3.75 10.90
C ILE A 186 -20.94 5.03 11.51
N SER A 187 -20.45 6.19 11.08
CA SER A 187 -20.91 7.49 11.58
C SER A 187 -20.96 7.57 13.11
N ASN A 188 -19.89 7.13 13.79
CA ASN A 188 -19.72 7.05 15.24
C ASN A 188 -20.59 5.99 15.96
N VAL A 189 -21.36 5.17 15.25
CA VAL A 189 -22.05 4.02 15.84
C VAL A 189 -21.16 2.79 15.67
N PRO A 190 -20.81 2.05 16.74
CA PRO A 190 -20.04 0.81 16.60
C PRO A 190 -20.67 -0.13 15.57
N VAL A 191 -19.84 -0.73 14.70
CA VAL A 191 -20.35 -1.61 13.62
C VAL A 191 -21.25 -2.72 14.14
N GLU A 192 -20.89 -3.35 15.25
CA GLU A 192 -21.67 -4.43 15.87
C GLU A 192 -23.06 -3.99 16.35
N LYS A 193 -23.20 -2.69 16.71
CA LYS A 193 -24.48 -2.11 17.19
C LYS A 193 -25.24 -1.38 16.09
N PHE A 194 -24.67 -1.24 14.90
CA PHE A 194 -25.25 -0.43 13.84
C PHE A 194 -26.60 -0.98 13.37
N ARG A 195 -26.75 -2.31 13.30
CA ARG A 195 -27.99 -2.98 12.91
C ARG A 195 -29.16 -2.63 13.85
N GLU A 196 -28.89 -2.51 15.15
CA GLU A 196 -29.90 -2.15 16.14
C GLU A 196 -30.18 -0.64 16.17
N ALA A 197 -29.17 0.17 15.86
CA ALA A 197 -29.28 1.62 15.88
C ALA A 197 -30.01 2.18 14.65
N ILE A 198 -29.92 1.50 13.50
CA ILE A 198 -30.56 1.96 12.27
C ILE A 198 -32.06 1.64 12.29
N GLN A 199 -32.88 2.69 12.27
CA GLN A 199 -34.34 2.53 12.23
C GLN A 199 -34.81 2.49 10.78
N THR A 200 -34.98 1.31 10.24
CA THR A 200 -35.47 1.06 8.88
C THR A 200 -36.40 -0.13 8.84
N LYS A 201 -37.24 -0.20 7.78
CA LYS A 201 -38.08 -1.36 7.47
C LYS A 201 -37.30 -2.49 6.81
N GLU A 202 -36.07 -2.21 6.33
CA GLU A 202 -35.22 -3.20 5.69
C GLU A 202 -34.62 -4.16 6.73
N ALA A 203 -34.62 -5.45 6.40
CA ALA A 203 -33.93 -6.44 7.19
C ALA A 203 -32.47 -6.55 6.72
N TYR A 204 -31.54 -6.19 7.60
CA TYR A 204 -30.14 -6.45 7.34
C TYR A 204 -29.75 -7.87 7.75
N PRO A 205 -28.86 -8.54 7.01
CA PRO A 205 -28.34 -9.84 7.41
C PRO A 205 -27.59 -9.74 8.74
N GLU A 206 -27.35 -10.87 9.38
CA GLU A 206 -26.49 -10.91 10.56
C GLU A 206 -25.06 -10.55 10.18
N PHE A 207 -24.45 -9.62 10.93
CA PHE A 207 -23.09 -9.15 10.68
C PHE A 207 -22.09 -10.01 11.47
N VAL A 208 -21.45 -10.96 10.77
CA VAL A 208 -20.47 -11.87 11.36
C VAL A 208 -19.06 -11.36 11.09
N LEU A 209 -18.37 -10.90 12.13
CA LEU A 209 -17.04 -10.25 12.02
C LEU A 209 -16.02 -11.15 11.32
N SER A 210 -15.95 -12.43 11.68
CA SER A 210 -15.01 -13.39 11.10
C SER A 210 -15.22 -13.63 9.59
N GLU A 211 -16.47 -13.62 9.13
CA GLU A 211 -16.79 -13.75 7.70
C GLU A 211 -16.34 -12.52 6.90
N VAL A 212 -16.51 -11.34 7.49
CA VAL A 212 -16.05 -10.07 6.87
C VAL A 212 -14.53 -10.03 6.76
N GLU A 213 -13.82 -10.45 7.81
CA GLU A 213 -12.36 -10.55 7.79
C GLU A 213 -11.86 -11.57 6.75
N GLU A 214 -12.46 -12.75 6.74
CA GLU A 214 -12.12 -13.79 5.76
C GLU A 214 -12.38 -13.33 4.33
N TYR A 215 -13.52 -12.65 4.11
CA TYR A 215 -13.83 -12.05 2.80
C TYR A 215 -12.76 -11.04 2.39
N MET A 216 -12.36 -10.14 3.28
CA MET A 216 -11.34 -9.13 3.05
C MET A 216 -9.99 -9.77 2.71
N ARG A 217 -9.48 -10.69 3.56
CA ARG A 217 -8.20 -11.37 3.35
C ARG A 217 -8.16 -12.15 2.02
N LYS A 218 -9.23 -12.85 1.66
CA LYS A 218 -9.33 -13.64 0.43
C LYS A 218 -9.67 -12.82 -0.82
N SER A 219 -9.94 -11.53 -0.72
CA SER A 219 -10.36 -10.70 -1.86
C SER A 219 -9.33 -10.68 -2.99
N GLY A 220 -8.04 -10.56 -2.67
CA GLY A 220 -6.96 -10.60 -3.66
C GLY A 220 -6.93 -11.91 -4.43
N ALA A 221 -6.95 -13.05 -3.73
CA ALA A 221 -6.95 -14.38 -4.34
C ALA A 221 -8.18 -14.60 -5.24
N ARG A 222 -9.37 -14.17 -4.79
CA ARG A 222 -10.62 -14.27 -5.58
C ARG A 222 -10.56 -13.48 -6.89
N ILE A 223 -9.92 -12.30 -6.86
CA ILE A 223 -9.72 -11.47 -8.07
C ILE A 223 -8.72 -12.14 -9.02
N ILE A 224 -7.59 -12.61 -8.50
CA ILE A 224 -6.55 -13.30 -9.27
C ILE A 224 -7.13 -14.54 -9.96
N GLN A 225 -7.92 -15.34 -9.24
CA GLN A 225 -8.58 -16.53 -9.80
C GLN A 225 -9.49 -16.20 -11.01
N ARG A 226 -10.12 -15.01 -11.01
CA ARG A 226 -11.10 -14.61 -12.04
C ARG A 226 -10.48 -13.90 -13.24
N LYS A 227 -9.44 -13.10 -13.02
CA LYS A 227 -8.85 -12.25 -14.08
C LYS A 227 -7.33 -12.33 -14.20
N GLY A 228 -6.69 -13.30 -13.51
CA GLY A 228 -5.25 -13.56 -13.59
C GLY A 228 -4.39 -12.69 -12.69
N ALA A 229 -4.77 -11.44 -12.45
CA ALA A 229 -4.03 -10.50 -11.60
C ALA A 229 -4.95 -9.46 -10.96
N THR A 230 -4.49 -8.84 -9.86
CA THR A 230 -5.13 -7.67 -9.26
C THR A 230 -4.24 -6.45 -9.47
N PHE A 231 -4.78 -5.36 -10.00
CA PHE A 231 -4.00 -4.14 -10.28
C PHE A 231 -4.82 -2.83 -10.21
N TYR A 232 -6.14 -2.83 -10.36
CA TYR A 232 -6.90 -1.57 -10.32
C TYR A 232 -6.97 -0.95 -8.93
N ALA A 233 -7.45 -1.70 -7.94
CA ALA A 233 -7.65 -1.15 -6.60
C ALA A 233 -6.32 -0.82 -5.89
N VAL A 234 -5.27 -1.64 -6.09
CA VAL A 234 -3.94 -1.33 -5.57
C VAL A 234 -3.39 -0.06 -6.20
N SER A 235 -3.57 0.14 -7.50
CA SER A 235 -3.10 1.36 -8.18
C SER A 235 -3.82 2.61 -7.67
N ILE A 236 -5.14 2.55 -7.48
CA ILE A 236 -5.91 3.66 -6.89
C ILE A 236 -5.43 3.94 -5.45
N SER A 237 -5.18 2.91 -4.64
CA SER A 237 -4.70 3.10 -3.26
C SER A 237 -3.30 3.73 -3.21
N VAL A 238 -2.39 3.32 -4.09
CA VAL A 238 -1.05 3.92 -4.21
C VAL A 238 -1.13 5.37 -4.71
N CYS A 239 -1.96 5.65 -5.72
CA CYS A 239 -2.19 7.02 -6.19
C CYS A 239 -2.80 7.90 -5.09
N HIS A 240 -3.66 7.34 -4.22
CA HIS A 240 -4.15 8.06 -3.06
C HIS A 240 -3.03 8.39 -2.07
N ILE A 241 -2.11 7.46 -1.79
CA ILE A 241 -0.90 7.72 -0.97
C ILE A 241 -0.09 8.86 -1.62
N CYS A 242 0.21 8.77 -2.92
CA CYS A 242 0.96 9.81 -3.63
C CYS A 242 0.27 11.18 -3.54
N LYS A 243 -1.05 11.23 -3.73
CA LYS A 243 -1.83 12.45 -3.57
C LYS A 243 -1.72 13.05 -2.18
N CYS A 244 -1.75 12.21 -1.13
CA CYS A 244 -1.59 12.67 0.25
C CYS A 244 -0.17 13.21 0.50
N LEU A 245 0.86 12.55 -0.01
CA LEU A 245 2.25 13.00 0.10
C LEU A 245 2.51 14.34 -0.60
N LEU A 246 1.79 14.63 -1.68
CA LEU A 246 1.88 15.90 -2.40
C LEU A 246 0.92 16.97 -1.87
N SER A 247 0.09 16.63 -0.88
CA SER A 247 -0.88 17.54 -0.28
C SER A 247 -0.22 18.44 0.76
N GLY A 248 -0.69 19.67 0.87
CA GLY A 248 -0.34 20.57 1.98
C GLY A 248 -1.08 20.28 3.28
N ILE A 249 -1.96 19.27 3.32
CA ILE A 249 -2.75 18.89 4.49
C ILE A 249 -2.50 17.42 4.78
N ASP A 250 -2.13 17.13 6.04
CA ASP A 250 -1.89 15.77 6.51
C ASP A 250 -3.18 14.96 6.55
N THR A 251 -3.06 13.66 6.30
CA THR A 251 -4.14 12.68 6.40
C THR A 251 -3.69 11.44 7.16
N THR A 252 -4.60 10.55 7.49
CA THR A 252 -4.29 9.32 8.21
C THR A 252 -4.47 8.09 7.32
N LEU A 253 -3.41 7.27 7.21
CA LEU A 253 -3.39 6.06 6.37
C LEU A 253 -2.75 4.88 7.13
N THR A 254 -3.22 3.68 6.82
CA THR A 254 -2.67 2.43 7.34
C THR A 254 -1.49 1.94 6.49
N VAL A 255 -0.46 2.78 6.38
CA VAL A 255 0.78 2.46 5.65
C VAL A 255 1.76 1.67 6.51
N SER A 256 2.62 0.90 5.86
CA SER A 256 3.69 0.16 6.52
C SER A 256 4.90 1.07 6.75
N THR A 257 5.32 1.16 8.00
CA THR A 257 6.47 1.98 8.43
C THR A 257 7.26 1.27 9.53
N MET A 258 8.54 1.64 9.70
CA MET A 258 9.39 1.11 10.76
C MET A 258 8.82 1.43 12.14
N LEU A 259 8.76 0.42 13.02
CA LEU A 259 8.42 0.59 14.42
C LEU A 259 9.70 0.71 15.27
N ASN A 260 9.65 1.61 16.25
CA ASN A 260 10.75 1.95 17.16
C ASN A 260 10.28 1.97 18.62
N GLY A 261 9.52 0.98 19.03
CA GLY A 261 8.99 0.83 20.40
C GLY A 261 7.48 1.06 20.52
N GLU A 262 6.79 1.42 19.43
CA GLU A 262 5.33 1.54 19.44
C GLU A 262 4.70 0.20 19.83
N TYR A 263 3.78 0.20 20.79
CA TYR A 263 3.16 -1.00 21.38
C TYR A 263 4.16 -2.03 21.93
N GLY A 264 5.40 -1.60 22.27
CA GLY A 264 6.48 -2.48 22.68
C GLY A 264 7.10 -3.30 21.53
N ILE A 265 6.87 -2.90 20.29
CA ILE A 265 7.39 -3.52 19.06
C ILE A 265 8.43 -2.60 18.43
N ASP A 266 9.57 -3.16 18.08
CA ASP A 266 10.67 -2.46 17.42
C ASP A 266 11.24 -3.26 16.24
N ASP A 267 12.08 -2.63 15.44
CA ASP A 267 12.87 -3.24 14.37
C ASP A 267 12.08 -4.16 13.42
N VAL A 268 10.94 -3.66 12.96
CA VAL A 268 10.10 -4.29 11.95
C VAL A 268 9.23 -3.23 11.28
N CYS A 269 8.98 -3.35 9.99
CA CYS A 269 7.97 -2.57 9.31
C CYS A 269 6.65 -3.33 9.30
N LEU A 270 5.57 -2.66 9.69
CA LEU A 270 4.19 -3.15 9.56
C LEU A 270 3.21 -1.97 9.55
N SER A 271 1.95 -2.25 9.22
CA SER A 271 0.93 -1.23 9.06
C SER A 271 0.30 -0.84 10.39
N LEU A 272 0.48 0.42 10.76
CA LEU A 272 -0.29 1.14 11.78
C LEU A 272 -0.99 2.34 11.15
N LEU A 273 -1.83 3.02 11.91
CA LEU A 273 -2.40 4.29 11.48
C LEU A 273 -1.33 5.38 11.59
N ASN A 274 -0.91 5.91 10.45
CA ASN A 274 0.13 6.94 10.36
C ASN A 274 -0.47 8.26 9.88
N VAL A 275 0.13 9.38 10.31
CA VAL A 275 -0.07 10.70 9.73
C VAL A 275 0.84 10.85 8.53
N VAL A 276 0.25 11.05 7.36
CA VAL A 276 0.94 11.09 6.05
C VAL A 276 0.66 12.42 5.36
N GLY A 277 1.69 13.07 4.91
CA GLY A 277 1.62 14.35 4.19
C GLY A 277 2.94 14.70 3.52
N ALA A 278 3.17 15.98 3.23
CA ALA A 278 4.37 16.45 2.52
C ALA A 278 5.71 16.11 3.20
N LYS A 279 5.68 15.77 4.48
CA LYS A 279 6.86 15.32 5.25
C LYS A 279 7.04 13.79 5.23
N GLY A 280 6.26 13.07 4.43
CA GLY A 280 6.20 11.61 4.45
C GLY A 280 5.25 11.06 5.52
N ALA A 281 5.51 9.86 6.04
CA ALA A 281 4.79 9.26 7.17
C ALA A 281 5.49 9.66 8.48
N HIS A 282 5.16 10.84 9.00
CA HIS A 282 5.97 11.54 10.01
C HIS A 282 5.48 11.37 11.46
N ALA A 283 4.32 10.74 11.67
CA ALA A 283 3.81 10.41 13.00
C ALA A 283 2.94 9.17 12.96
N LYS A 284 2.86 8.46 14.10
CA LYS A 284 1.98 7.30 14.29
C LYS A 284 0.89 7.64 15.30
N ILE A 285 -0.31 7.14 15.04
CA ILE A 285 -1.45 7.28 15.94
C ILE A 285 -1.57 6.00 16.75
N MET A 286 -1.36 6.12 18.06
CA MET A 286 -1.49 5.01 19.00
C MET A 286 -2.97 4.77 19.30
N LEU A 287 -3.58 3.82 18.58
CA LEU A 287 -4.96 3.43 18.79
C LEU A 287 -5.12 2.69 20.13
N PRO A 288 -6.21 2.89 20.88
CA PRO A 288 -6.46 2.17 22.14
C PRO A 288 -6.94 0.74 21.86
N LEU A 289 -6.00 -0.14 21.47
CA LEU A 289 -6.28 -1.54 21.19
C LEU A 289 -6.61 -2.30 22.48
N ASN A 290 -7.58 -3.20 22.43
CA ASN A 290 -7.86 -4.12 23.52
C ASN A 290 -6.81 -5.26 23.60
N GLU A 291 -6.89 -6.13 24.60
CA GLU A 291 -5.91 -7.19 24.84
C GLU A 291 -5.80 -8.19 23.68
N GLU A 292 -6.91 -8.53 23.03
CA GLU A 292 -6.94 -9.48 21.90
C GLU A 292 -6.34 -8.83 20.64
N GLU A 293 -6.68 -7.59 20.38
CA GLU A 293 -6.12 -6.79 19.28
C GLU A 293 -4.62 -6.56 19.47
N MET A 294 -4.18 -6.32 20.70
CA MET A 294 -2.76 -6.24 21.06
C MET A 294 -2.02 -7.55 20.77
N LYS A 295 -2.60 -8.69 21.17
CA LYS A 295 -2.04 -10.01 20.86
C LYS A 295 -1.94 -10.25 19.36
N ALA A 296 -2.95 -9.84 18.59
CA ALA A 296 -2.97 -9.95 17.13
C ALA A 296 -1.86 -9.09 16.50
N LEU A 297 -1.65 -7.86 16.99
CA LEU A 297 -0.57 -6.99 16.54
C LEU A 297 0.81 -7.58 16.81
N HIS A 298 1.04 -8.09 18.02
CA HIS A 298 2.30 -8.75 18.39
C HIS A 298 2.55 -10.03 17.57
N ASN A 299 1.50 -10.81 17.30
CA ASN A 299 1.61 -11.98 16.43
C ASN A 299 2.00 -11.57 15.01
N SER A 300 1.40 -10.52 14.46
CA SER A 300 1.72 -10.00 13.13
C SER A 300 3.18 -9.54 13.04
N ALA A 301 3.66 -8.80 14.04
CA ALA A 301 5.05 -8.39 14.15
C ALA A 301 6.01 -9.61 14.23
N LYS A 302 5.64 -10.63 15.01
CA LYS A 302 6.44 -11.88 15.13
C LYS A 302 6.55 -12.59 13.79
N VAL A 303 5.45 -12.76 13.06
CA VAL A 303 5.45 -13.41 11.72
C VAL A 303 6.41 -12.69 10.77
N LEU A 304 6.42 -11.37 10.76
CA LEU A 304 7.34 -10.59 9.92
C LEU A 304 8.80 -10.71 10.38
N LYS A 305 9.07 -10.63 11.68
CA LYS A 305 10.42 -10.80 12.22
C LYS A 305 10.98 -12.22 11.93
N ASP A 306 10.16 -13.25 12.06
CA ASP A 306 10.54 -14.63 11.76
C ASP A 306 10.87 -14.79 10.25
N LEU A 307 10.12 -14.13 9.36
CA LEU A 307 10.42 -14.12 7.93
C LEU A 307 11.72 -13.36 7.64
N ILE A 308 11.90 -12.18 8.22
CA ILE A 308 13.10 -11.34 8.06
C ILE A 308 14.35 -12.10 8.53
N ALA A 309 14.28 -12.80 9.66
CA ALA A 309 15.41 -13.59 10.20
C ALA A 309 15.85 -14.73 9.29
N GLY A 310 15.00 -15.20 8.39
CA GLY A 310 15.32 -16.23 7.39
C GLY A 310 15.93 -15.68 6.10
N LEU A 311 16.05 -14.35 5.95
CA LEU A 311 16.52 -13.70 4.74
C LEU A 311 17.96 -13.21 4.87
N ASN A 312 18.66 -13.18 3.76
CA ASN A 312 19.99 -12.58 3.65
C ASN A 312 19.84 -11.09 3.30
N ILE A 313 19.81 -10.25 4.33
CA ILE A 313 19.57 -8.80 4.22
C ILE A 313 20.88 -8.02 4.18
#